data_23cb30de60415c8c806ece8fc2d8a09e
#
_entry.id   23cb30de60415c8c806ece8fc2d8a09e
#
_cell.length_a   1.000
_cell.length_b   1.000
_cell.length_c   1.000
_cell.angle_alpha   90.00
_cell.angle_beta   90.00
_cell.angle_gamma   90.00
#
_symmetry.space_group_name_H-M   'P 1'
#
loop_
_entity.id
_entity.type
_entity.pdbx_description
1 polymer ?
#
loop_
_entity_poly.entity_id
_entity_poly.type
_entity_poly.pdbx_seq_one_letter_code
_entity_poly.pdbx_strand_id
1 'polypeptide(L)'
;MSPTFKADATGGRSRLRIRAYPPTVVLIVLLIPLLLLELVGLAAEGWKRYGTFAGAVMLMGAALALLWNVLGGATMFLAGHRLRSLAGKFPCNPGTTFVLFSTTLALLEEAVTTTLTNLVPVFGHPQAFITASRNYLEVVLWHSVIVIAPMFLVWAWLLARFKFSPSAVFLLFGINGVLAEWLTGGPALLMAPFWIFVYGLMIFLPAYSFPGNNNAHSPRWFHYPFAIGGCILASAAAAIVVQLLTPHLPHFGSTLAFPKSAN
;
A
#
# COMPACT_ATOMS: atom_id res chain seq x y z
N MET A 1 -9.18 -49.57 -8.55
CA MET A 1 -9.12 -48.97 -9.90
C MET A 1 -8.61 -47.53 -9.73
N SER A 2 -7.37 -47.31 -10.11
CA SER A 2 -6.66 -46.02 -9.94
C SER A 2 -6.81 -45.21 -11.23
N PRO A 3 -7.24 -43.96 -11.23
CA PRO A 3 -7.31 -43.15 -12.45
C PRO A 3 -5.89 -42.68 -12.84
N THR A 4 -5.43 -43.21 -13.99
CA THR A 4 -4.20 -42.74 -14.64
C THR A 4 -4.41 -41.32 -15.18
N PHE A 5 -3.69 -40.38 -14.61
CA PHE A 5 -3.60 -38.98 -15.09
C PHE A 5 -2.72 -38.95 -16.34
N LYS A 6 -3.32 -38.80 -17.53
CA LYS A 6 -2.56 -38.49 -18.76
C LYS A 6 -2.08 -37.06 -18.70
N ALA A 7 -0.77 -36.88 -18.59
CA ALA A 7 -0.11 -35.59 -18.74
C ALA A 7 -0.10 -35.24 -20.25
N ASP A 8 -0.88 -34.24 -20.64
CA ASP A 8 -0.77 -33.61 -21.96
C ASP A 8 0.49 -32.77 -22.03
N ALA A 9 1.51 -33.34 -22.64
CA ALA A 9 2.77 -32.67 -22.98
C ALA A 9 2.60 -31.83 -24.26
N THR A 10 1.81 -30.78 -24.22
CA THR A 10 1.86 -29.71 -25.21
C THR A 10 2.53 -28.50 -24.58
N GLY A 11 3.83 -28.32 -24.88
CA GLY A 11 4.63 -27.16 -24.53
C GLY A 11 4.13 -25.84 -25.14
N GLY A 12 2.88 -25.49 -24.87
CA GLY A 12 2.32 -24.19 -25.16
C GLY A 12 2.83 -23.20 -24.15
N ARG A 13 3.67 -22.24 -24.56
CA ARG A 13 3.93 -21.01 -23.85
C ARG A 13 2.59 -20.45 -23.39
N SER A 14 2.23 -20.64 -22.12
CA SER A 14 1.04 -20.04 -21.53
C SER A 14 1.26 -18.52 -21.52
N ARG A 15 0.87 -17.89 -22.64
CA ARG A 15 0.70 -16.42 -22.64
C ARG A 15 -0.20 -16.12 -21.46
N LEU A 16 0.33 -15.33 -20.51
CA LEU A 16 -0.43 -14.73 -19.43
C LEU A 16 -1.70 -14.11 -20.00
N ARG A 17 -2.78 -14.86 -20.06
CA ARG A 17 -4.10 -14.26 -20.10
C ARG A 17 -4.32 -13.70 -18.70
N ILE A 18 -3.85 -12.47 -18.49
CA ILE A 18 -4.37 -11.63 -17.44
C ILE A 18 -5.87 -11.56 -17.74
N ARG A 19 -6.63 -12.39 -17.06
CA ARG A 19 -8.09 -12.27 -17.03
C ARG A 19 -8.39 -11.04 -16.18
N ALA A 20 -8.01 -9.89 -16.75
CA ALA A 20 -8.24 -8.60 -16.17
C ALA A 20 -9.76 -8.41 -16.15
N TYR A 21 -10.29 -8.12 -14.98
CA TYR A 21 -11.59 -7.46 -14.90
C TYR A 21 -11.39 -6.10 -15.58
N PRO A 22 -11.96 -5.88 -16.79
CA PRO A 22 -11.59 -4.75 -17.63
C PRO A 22 -11.63 -3.40 -16.91
N PRO A 23 -12.66 -3.09 -16.06
CA PRO A 23 -12.77 -1.75 -15.48
C PRO A 23 -11.65 -1.42 -14.48
N THR A 24 -11.20 -2.38 -13.65
CA THR A 24 -10.18 -2.09 -12.64
C THR A 24 -8.79 -1.91 -13.25
N VAL A 25 -8.48 -2.63 -14.31
CA VAL A 25 -7.23 -2.43 -15.07
C VAL A 25 -7.25 -1.10 -15.80
N VAL A 26 -8.35 -0.75 -16.43
CA VAL A 26 -8.51 0.55 -17.08
C VAL A 26 -8.32 1.69 -16.08
N LEU A 27 -8.91 1.60 -14.88
CA LEU A 27 -8.72 2.59 -13.84
C LEU A 27 -7.26 2.71 -13.42
N ILE A 28 -6.55 1.61 -13.22
CA ILE A 28 -5.11 1.65 -12.87
C ILE A 28 -4.30 2.29 -14.00
N VAL A 29 -4.56 1.90 -15.26
CA VAL A 29 -3.88 2.47 -16.43
C VAL A 29 -4.13 3.98 -16.55
N LEU A 30 -5.34 4.45 -16.23
CA LEU A 30 -5.66 5.88 -16.22
C LEU A 30 -5.01 6.63 -15.05
N LEU A 31 -4.75 5.97 -13.92
CA LEU A 31 -4.07 6.57 -12.76
C LEU A 31 -2.56 6.73 -12.98
N ILE A 32 -1.93 5.93 -13.85
CA ILE A 32 -0.48 6.02 -14.11
C ILE A 32 -0.06 7.39 -14.65
N PRO A 33 -0.69 7.97 -15.69
CA PRO A 33 -0.34 9.30 -16.17
C PRO A 33 -0.51 10.38 -15.10
N LEU A 34 -1.56 10.27 -14.28
CA LEU A 34 -1.81 11.20 -13.18
C LEU A 34 -0.72 11.10 -12.10
N LEU A 35 -0.32 9.90 -11.72
CA LEU A 35 0.80 9.67 -10.81
C LEU A 35 2.11 10.28 -11.36
N LEU A 36 2.39 10.10 -12.65
CA LEU A 36 3.59 10.68 -13.27
C LEU A 36 3.53 12.19 -13.29
N LEU A 37 2.35 12.78 -13.54
CA LEU A 37 2.13 14.21 -13.47
C LEU A 37 2.33 14.73 -12.04
N GLU A 38 1.79 14.05 -11.03
CA GLU A 38 2.02 14.39 -9.62
C GLU A 38 3.49 14.31 -9.23
N LEU A 39 4.20 13.26 -9.64
CA LEU A 39 5.64 13.13 -9.43
C LEU A 39 6.42 14.32 -10.00
N VAL A 40 6.15 14.68 -11.25
CA VAL A 40 6.81 15.82 -11.91
C VAL A 40 6.42 17.14 -11.22
N GLY A 41 5.14 17.31 -10.88
CA GLY A 41 4.64 18.49 -10.17
C GLY A 41 5.29 18.66 -8.79
N LEU A 42 5.35 17.59 -7.99
CA LEU A 42 6.02 17.61 -6.69
C LEU A 42 7.51 17.95 -6.81
N ALA A 43 8.20 17.33 -7.77
CA ALA A 43 9.61 17.61 -7.99
C ALA A 43 9.85 19.07 -8.42
N ALA A 44 9.06 19.58 -9.37
CA ALA A 44 9.20 20.93 -9.89
C ALA A 44 8.87 22.00 -8.81
N GLU A 45 7.74 21.87 -8.12
CA GLU A 45 7.36 22.79 -7.06
C GLU A 45 8.28 22.70 -5.85
N GLY A 46 8.69 21.50 -5.48
CA GLY A 46 9.65 21.28 -4.40
C GLY A 46 11.00 21.93 -4.71
N TRP A 47 11.47 21.85 -5.95
CA TRP A 47 12.70 22.50 -6.39
C TRP A 47 12.59 24.04 -6.38
N LYS A 48 11.48 24.60 -6.86
CA LYS A 48 11.22 26.06 -6.80
C LYS A 48 11.23 26.59 -5.36
N ARG A 49 10.81 25.77 -4.40
CA ARG A 49 10.73 26.10 -2.97
C ARG A 49 11.88 25.48 -2.15
N TYR A 50 12.98 25.12 -2.81
CA TYR A 50 14.13 24.51 -2.13
C TYR A 50 14.58 25.39 -0.95
N GLY A 51 14.93 24.77 0.18
CA GLY A 51 15.26 25.48 1.41
C GLY A 51 14.07 25.80 2.32
N THR A 52 12.83 25.59 1.88
CA THR A 52 11.65 25.72 2.73
C THR A 52 11.15 24.36 3.22
N PHE A 53 10.39 24.35 4.32
CA PHE A 53 9.73 23.12 4.83
C PHE A 53 8.85 22.47 3.76
N ALA A 54 7.98 23.26 3.12
CA ALA A 54 7.08 22.76 2.09
C ALA A 54 7.83 22.19 0.87
N GLY A 55 8.91 22.86 0.44
CA GLY A 55 9.76 22.37 -0.64
C GLY A 55 10.40 21.01 -0.32
N ALA A 56 10.94 20.86 0.89
CA ALA A 56 11.54 19.59 1.34
C ALA A 56 10.50 18.46 1.38
N VAL A 57 9.28 18.71 1.92
CA VAL A 57 8.20 17.72 1.94
C VAL A 57 7.80 17.30 0.51
N MET A 58 7.68 18.26 -0.42
CA MET A 58 7.37 17.96 -1.83
C MET A 58 8.46 17.12 -2.50
N LEU A 59 9.73 17.43 -2.26
CA LEU A 59 10.86 16.67 -2.81
C LEU A 59 10.94 15.26 -2.22
N MET A 60 10.71 15.09 -0.92
CA MET A 60 10.61 13.76 -0.30
C MET A 60 9.41 12.97 -0.86
N GLY A 61 8.25 13.63 -1.07
CA GLY A 61 7.10 13.01 -1.72
C GLY A 61 7.40 12.56 -3.15
N ALA A 62 8.10 13.39 -3.93
CA ALA A 62 8.57 13.02 -5.28
C ALA A 62 9.53 11.83 -5.23
N ALA A 63 10.46 11.80 -4.28
CA ALA A 63 11.39 10.69 -4.08
C ALA A 63 10.65 9.40 -3.69
N LEU A 64 9.64 9.47 -2.81
CA LEU A 64 8.79 8.33 -2.47
C LEU A 64 7.99 7.84 -3.69
N ALA A 65 7.38 8.75 -4.47
CA ALA A 65 6.69 8.38 -5.70
C ALA A 65 7.62 7.65 -6.67
N LEU A 66 8.85 8.13 -6.84
CA LEU A 66 9.82 7.49 -7.72
C LEU A 66 10.27 6.11 -7.17
N LEU A 67 10.70 6.05 -5.92
CA LEU A 67 11.30 4.84 -5.34
C LEU A 67 10.26 3.75 -5.10
N TRP A 68 9.12 4.10 -4.50
CA TRP A 68 8.09 3.12 -4.13
C TRP A 68 7.07 2.91 -5.25
N ASN A 69 6.42 3.97 -5.75
CA ASN A 69 5.33 3.80 -6.70
C ASN A 69 5.85 3.39 -8.08
N VAL A 70 6.91 4.01 -8.60
CA VAL A 70 7.41 3.72 -9.94
C VAL A 70 8.38 2.53 -9.92
N LEU A 71 9.51 2.62 -9.21
CA LEU A 71 10.53 1.56 -9.21
C LEU A 71 10.07 0.32 -8.44
N GLY A 72 9.48 0.49 -7.27
CA GLY A 72 8.91 -0.59 -6.48
C GLY A 72 7.78 -1.28 -7.24
N GLY A 73 6.82 -0.52 -7.79
CA GLY A 73 5.72 -1.04 -8.59
C GLY A 73 6.21 -1.79 -9.84
N ALA A 74 7.17 -1.24 -10.59
CA ALA A 74 7.78 -1.90 -11.74
C ALA A 74 8.47 -3.21 -11.33
N THR A 75 9.24 -3.20 -10.24
CA THR A 75 9.90 -4.39 -9.70
C THR A 75 8.89 -5.47 -9.31
N MET A 76 7.81 -5.10 -8.61
CA MET A 76 6.74 -6.02 -8.23
C MET A 76 6.05 -6.61 -9.47
N PHE A 77 5.83 -5.80 -10.50
CA PHE A 77 5.23 -6.26 -11.75
C PHE A 77 6.13 -7.25 -12.49
N LEU A 78 7.42 -6.93 -12.63
CA LEU A 78 8.40 -7.76 -13.33
C LEU A 78 8.73 -9.06 -12.56
N ALA A 79 8.82 -8.96 -11.23
CA ALA A 79 9.14 -10.09 -10.36
C ALA A 79 7.91 -10.93 -9.96
N GLY A 80 6.69 -10.50 -10.27
CA GLY A 80 5.44 -11.07 -9.79
C GLY A 80 5.33 -12.59 -9.97
N HIS A 81 5.77 -13.12 -11.11
CA HIS A 81 5.78 -14.58 -11.35
C HIS A 81 6.72 -15.35 -10.43
N ARG A 82 7.94 -14.82 -10.20
CA ARG A 82 8.93 -15.46 -9.33
C ARG A 82 8.44 -15.45 -7.88
N LEU A 83 7.90 -14.31 -7.45
CA LEU A 83 7.40 -14.12 -6.09
C LEU A 83 6.17 -14.98 -5.81
N ARG A 84 5.27 -15.13 -6.78
CA ARG A 84 4.15 -16.07 -6.69
C ARG A 84 4.63 -17.52 -6.52
N SER A 85 5.65 -17.93 -7.28
CA SER A 85 6.25 -19.26 -7.15
C SER A 85 6.88 -19.47 -5.77
N LEU A 86 7.52 -18.45 -5.22
CA LEU A 86 8.09 -18.48 -3.87
C LEU A 86 7.00 -18.53 -2.80
N ALA A 87 5.97 -17.70 -2.90
CA ALA A 87 4.84 -17.70 -1.98
C ALA A 87 4.16 -19.08 -1.89
N GLY A 88 4.05 -19.81 -3.01
CA GLY A 88 3.50 -21.17 -3.04
C GLY A 88 4.37 -22.22 -2.33
N LYS A 89 5.62 -21.92 -2.01
CA LYS A 89 6.53 -22.81 -1.27
C LYS A 89 6.53 -22.56 0.26
N PHE A 90 5.88 -21.50 0.69
CA PHE A 90 5.81 -21.18 2.12
C PHE A 90 4.96 -22.22 2.85
N PRO A 91 5.43 -22.75 4.00
CA PRO A 91 4.74 -23.80 4.74
C PRO A 91 3.50 -23.33 5.52
N CYS A 92 3.10 -22.07 5.34
CA CYS A 92 1.95 -21.47 6.00
C CYS A 92 0.67 -21.60 5.17
N ASN A 93 -0.47 -21.50 5.84
CA ASN A 93 -1.74 -21.41 5.12
C ASN A 93 -1.80 -20.12 4.26
N PRO A 94 -2.60 -20.12 3.17
CA PRO A 94 -2.63 -18.99 2.23
C PRO A 94 -2.95 -17.63 2.88
N GLY A 95 -3.85 -17.61 3.86
CA GLY A 95 -4.23 -16.38 4.56
C GLY A 95 -3.07 -15.81 5.38
N THR A 96 -2.36 -16.67 6.13
CA THR A 96 -1.17 -16.27 6.89
C THR A 96 -0.06 -15.80 5.96
N THR A 97 0.21 -16.51 4.86
CA THR A 97 1.21 -16.09 3.86
C THR A 97 0.86 -14.72 3.28
N PHE A 98 -0.42 -14.49 2.96
CA PHE A 98 -0.89 -13.19 2.48
C PHE A 98 -0.63 -12.08 3.49
N VAL A 99 -1.04 -12.27 4.75
CA VAL A 99 -0.85 -11.25 5.81
C VAL A 99 0.63 -10.97 6.03
N LEU A 100 1.47 -11.99 6.17
CA LEU A 100 2.90 -11.83 6.36
C LEU A 100 3.54 -11.09 5.18
N PHE A 101 3.17 -11.43 3.95
CA PHE A 101 3.72 -10.79 2.76
C PHE A 101 3.28 -9.33 2.65
N SER A 102 1.98 -9.02 2.87
CA SER A 102 1.48 -7.65 2.90
C SER A 102 2.15 -6.81 3.99
N THR A 103 2.31 -7.37 5.19
CA THR A 103 3.01 -6.71 6.30
C THR A 103 4.47 -6.44 5.95
N THR A 104 5.17 -7.39 5.29
CA THR A 104 6.55 -7.17 4.84
C THR A 104 6.63 -6.02 3.84
N LEU A 105 5.69 -5.90 2.91
CA LEU A 105 5.66 -4.77 1.96
C LEU A 105 5.36 -3.44 2.65
N ALA A 106 4.48 -3.42 3.65
CA ALA A 106 4.24 -2.24 4.46
C ALA A 106 5.49 -1.83 5.27
N LEU A 107 6.21 -2.79 5.86
CA LEU A 107 7.49 -2.54 6.52
C LEU A 107 8.54 -1.97 5.57
N LEU A 108 8.60 -2.44 4.32
CA LEU A 108 9.52 -1.93 3.32
C LEU A 108 9.16 -0.50 2.89
N GLU A 109 7.88 -0.22 2.71
CA GLU A 109 7.41 1.14 2.42
C GLU A 109 7.79 2.10 3.54
N GLU A 110 7.53 1.75 4.78
CA GLU A 110 7.90 2.55 5.95
C GLU A 110 9.43 2.70 6.10
N ALA A 111 10.21 1.73 5.68
CA ALA A 111 11.66 1.86 5.64
C ALA A 111 12.09 2.92 4.62
N VAL A 112 11.44 2.99 3.46
CA VAL A 112 11.70 4.02 2.45
C VAL A 112 11.31 5.40 2.97
N THR A 113 10.11 5.57 3.51
CA THR A 113 9.60 6.86 4.00
C THR A 113 10.41 7.39 5.19
N THR A 114 10.76 6.51 6.15
CA THR A 114 11.61 6.87 7.29
C THR A 114 13.03 7.21 6.84
N THR A 115 13.59 6.50 5.87
CA THR A 115 14.90 6.83 5.30
C THR A 115 14.88 8.20 4.64
N LEU A 116 13.87 8.51 3.83
CA LEU A 116 13.71 9.84 3.22
C LEU A 116 13.59 10.94 4.28
N THR A 117 12.83 10.70 5.36
CA THR A 117 12.74 11.63 6.50
C THR A 117 14.09 11.83 7.19
N ASN A 118 14.93 10.81 7.30
CA ASN A 118 16.28 10.95 7.88
C ASN A 118 17.27 11.62 6.93
N LEU A 119 17.04 11.52 5.62
CA LEU A 119 17.82 12.20 4.58
C LEU A 119 17.35 13.64 4.33
N VAL A 120 16.48 14.19 5.15
CA VAL A 120 15.89 15.52 4.99
C VAL A 120 16.90 16.66 4.76
N PRO A 121 18.12 16.69 5.30
CA PRO A 121 19.10 17.73 4.98
C PRO A 121 19.41 17.83 3.48
N VAL A 122 19.35 16.69 2.75
CA VAL A 122 19.54 16.64 1.29
C VAL A 122 18.42 17.37 0.55
N PHE A 123 17.22 17.42 1.14
CA PHE A 123 16.05 18.09 0.58
C PHE A 123 15.94 19.57 0.97
N GLY A 124 16.95 20.12 1.67
CA GLY A 124 17.11 21.55 1.88
C GLY A 124 16.50 22.13 3.16
N HIS A 125 15.80 21.34 4.01
CA HIS A 125 15.21 21.85 5.25
C HIS A 125 15.28 20.82 6.39
N PRO A 126 16.12 21.02 7.43
CA PRO A 126 16.46 19.99 8.41
C PRO A 126 15.31 19.55 9.33
N GLN A 127 14.23 20.33 9.40
CA GLN A 127 13.07 20.03 10.24
C GLN A 127 11.89 19.41 9.48
N ALA A 128 12.00 19.26 8.16
CA ALA A 128 10.94 18.63 7.38
C ALA A 128 10.86 17.12 7.65
N PHE A 129 9.68 16.54 7.48
CA PHE A 129 9.42 15.11 7.66
C PHE A 129 8.18 14.70 6.85
N ILE A 130 8.10 13.42 6.49
CA ILE A 130 6.95 12.79 5.85
C ILE A 130 6.44 11.57 6.62
N THR A 131 7.07 11.24 7.77
CA THR A 131 6.67 10.17 8.69
C THR A 131 6.39 10.73 10.08
N ALA A 132 5.67 10.00 10.91
CA ALA A 132 5.34 10.42 12.27
C ALA A 132 6.57 10.52 13.21
N SER A 133 7.65 9.79 12.91
CA SER A 133 8.92 9.81 13.66
C SER A 133 10.10 9.54 12.71
N ARG A 134 11.30 9.94 13.14
CA ARG A 134 12.56 9.54 12.50
C ARG A 134 13.04 8.16 12.93
N ASN A 135 12.45 7.62 13.99
CA ASN A 135 12.74 6.27 14.47
C ASN A 135 11.84 5.27 13.78
N TYR A 136 12.42 4.42 12.94
CA TYR A 136 11.69 3.40 12.18
C TYR A 136 10.83 2.48 13.06
N LEU A 137 11.38 2.00 14.17
CA LEU A 137 10.63 1.10 15.07
C LEU A 137 9.45 1.81 15.72
N GLU A 138 9.58 3.08 16.05
CA GLU A 138 8.49 3.90 16.59
C GLU A 138 7.38 4.06 15.56
N VAL A 139 7.72 4.39 14.30
CA VAL A 139 6.74 4.48 13.21
C VAL A 139 6.01 3.15 13.02
N VAL A 140 6.73 2.06 12.93
CA VAL A 140 6.16 0.73 12.66
C VAL A 140 5.26 0.27 13.81
N LEU A 141 5.71 0.39 15.06
CA LEU A 141 5.04 -0.20 16.23
C LEU A 141 3.91 0.67 16.78
N TRP A 142 3.95 2.00 16.56
CA TRP A 142 3.02 2.90 17.24
C TRP A 142 2.18 3.76 16.28
N HIS A 143 2.58 3.88 15.02
CA HIS A 143 1.91 4.82 14.12
C HIS A 143 1.31 4.19 12.86
N SER A 144 2.00 3.30 12.18
CA SER A 144 1.60 2.87 10.84
C SER A 144 1.32 1.38 10.74
N VAL A 145 2.34 0.52 10.69
CA VAL A 145 2.15 -0.89 10.36
C VAL A 145 1.25 -1.61 11.34
N ILE A 146 1.32 -1.30 12.64
CA ILE A 146 0.43 -1.88 13.66
C ILE A 146 -1.05 -1.55 13.41
N VAL A 147 -1.33 -0.39 12.82
CA VAL A 147 -2.69 0.07 12.50
C VAL A 147 -3.15 -0.47 11.15
N ILE A 148 -2.24 -0.66 10.20
CA ILE A 148 -2.53 -1.17 8.85
C ILE A 148 -2.64 -2.70 8.84
N ALA A 149 -1.85 -3.43 9.63
CA ALA A 149 -1.81 -4.89 9.61
C ALA A 149 -3.18 -5.57 9.83
N PRO A 150 -4.08 -5.09 10.69
CA PRO A 150 -5.44 -5.62 10.82
C PRO A 150 -6.27 -5.55 9.53
N MET A 151 -6.01 -4.57 8.66
CA MET A 151 -6.67 -4.48 7.35
C MET A 151 -6.27 -5.65 6.45
N PHE A 152 -5.03 -6.15 6.57
CA PHE A 152 -4.58 -7.35 5.84
C PHE A 152 -5.31 -8.61 6.31
N LEU A 153 -5.69 -8.71 7.59
CA LEU A 153 -6.53 -9.81 8.11
C LEU A 153 -7.93 -9.77 7.48
N VAL A 154 -8.53 -8.59 7.37
CA VAL A 154 -9.81 -8.40 6.67
C VAL A 154 -9.71 -8.87 5.21
N TRP A 155 -8.65 -8.48 4.50
CA TRP A 155 -8.44 -8.90 3.12
C TRP A 155 -8.13 -10.38 2.98
N ALA A 156 -7.36 -10.99 3.87
CA ALA A 156 -7.13 -12.43 3.89
C ALA A 156 -8.47 -13.19 4.03
N TRP A 157 -9.34 -12.71 4.92
CA TRP A 157 -10.67 -13.28 5.12
C TRP A 157 -11.58 -13.11 3.90
N LEU A 158 -11.56 -11.93 3.25
CA LEU A 158 -12.30 -11.66 2.01
C LEU A 158 -11.84 -12.55 0.85
N LEU A 159 -10.53 -12.64 0.63
CA LEU A 159 -9.94 -13.44 -0.44
C LEU A 159 -10.16 -14.94 -0.25
N ALA A 160 -10.28 -15.41 0.98
CA ALA A 160 -10.65 -16.79 1.26
C ALA A 160 -12.10 -17.12 0.86
N ARG A 161 -12.99 -16.13 0.78
CA ARG A 161 -14.43 -16.30 0.48
C ARG A 161 -14.87 -15.78 -0.89
N PHE A 162 -14.18 -14.76 -1.41
CA PHE A 162 -14.58 -14.07 -2.62
C PHE A 162 -13.43 -13.93 -3.62
N LYS A 163 -13.72 -14.13 -4.89
CA LYS A 163 -12.76 -14.04 -6.02
C LYS A 163 -12.55 -12.59 -6.44
N PHE A 164 -12.03 -11.74 -5.55
CA PHE A 164 -11.58 -10.42 -5.95
C PHE A 164 -10.38 -10.51 -6.91
N SER A 165 -10.36 -9.65 -7.93
CA SER A 165 -9.16 -9.53 -8.77
C SER A 165 -8.07 -8.77 -8.03
N PRO A 166 -6.77 -9.07 -8.26
CA PRO A 166 -5.68 -8.31 -7.65
C PRO A 166 -5.75 -6.81 -7.89
N SER A 167 -6.23 -6.39 -9.08
CA SER A 167 -6.45 -4.98 -9.42
C SER A 167 -7.58 -4.34 -8.61
N ALA A 168 -8.65 -5.08 -8.30
CA ALA A 168 -9.71 -4.59 -7.42
C ALA A 168 -9.20 -4.44 -5.98
N VAL A 169 -8.43 -5.41 -5.48
CA VAL A 169 -7.80 -5.33 -4.15
C VAL A 169 -6.87 -4.12 -4.05
N PHE A 170 -6.02 -3.91 -5.07
CA PHE A 170 -5.15 -2.75 -5.18
C PHE A 170 -5.92 -1.44 -5.07
N LEU A 171 -6.96 -1.25 -5.90
CA LEU A 171 -7.74 -0.01 -5.90
C LEU A 171 -8.48 0.23 -4.58
N LEU A 172 -9.14 -0.80 -4.04
CA LEU A 172 -9.91 -0.67 -2.81
C LEU A 172 -9.01 -0.39 -1.61
N PHE A 173 -7.85 -1.01 -1.55
CA PHE A 173 -6.88 -0.74 -0.48
C PHE A 173 -6.22 0.62 -0.66
N GLY A 174 -5.93 1.03 -1.88
CA GLY A 174 -5.45 2.38 -2.20
C GLY A 174 -6.46 3.46 -1.81
N ILE A 175 -7.77 3.23 -2.05
CA ILE A 175 -8.84 4.13 -1.60
C ILE A 175 -8.86 4.24 -0.06
N ASN A 176 -8.68 3.13 0.67
CA ASN A 176 -8.53 3.19 2.12
C ASN A 176 -7.36 4.07 2.55
N GLY A 177 -6.22 3.99 1.84
CA GLY A 177 -5.07 4.86 2.07
C GLY A 177 -5.41 6.35 1.86
N VAL A 178 -6.06 6.69 0.74
CA VAL A 178 -6.52 8.07 0.48
C VAL A 178 -7.44 8.56 1.60
N LEU A 179 -8.36 7.73 2.06
CA LEU A 179 -9.28 8.09 3.16
C LEU A 179 -8.54 8.28 4.49
N ALA A 180 -7.57 7.42 4.80
CA ALA A 180 -6.75 7.55 6.00
C ALA A 180 -5.96 8.86 5.99
N GLU A 181 -5.25 9.16 4.89
CA GLU A 181 -4.48 10.38 4.74
C GLU A 181 -5.35 11.66 4.74
N TRP A 182 -6.55 11.58 4.17
CA TRP A 182 -7.50 12.69 4.22
C TRP A 182 -8.00 12.96 5.64
N LEU A 183 -8.30 11.92 6.41
CA LEU A 183 -8.75 12.03 7.80
C LEU A 183 -7.67 12.61 8.73
N THR A 184 -6.39 12.46 8.38
CA THR A 184 -5.28 13.07 9.12
C THR A 184 -5.01 14.54 8.75
N GLY A 185 -5.82 15.12 7.83
CA GLY A 185 -5.78 16.52 7.45
C GLY A 185 -4.86 16.85 6.28
N GLY A 186 -4.29 15.84 5.62
CA GLY A 186 -3.48 16.01 4.40
C GLY A 186 -4.32 16.34 3.16
N PRO A 187 -3.71 16.87 2.07
CA PRO A 187 -4.36 17.13 0.80
C PRO A 187 -4.57 15.84 -0.02
N ALA A 188 -4.86 14.71 0.63
CA ALA A 188 -4.83 13.38 0.04
C ALA A 188 -5.79 13.20 -1.14
N LEU A 189 -6.92 13.90 -1.14
CA LEU A 189 -7.85 13.84 -2.28
C LEU A 189 -7.27 14.47 -3.55
N LEU A 190 -6.43 15.52 -3.41
CA LEU A 190 -5.74 16.14 -4.54
C LEU A 190 -4.58 15.29 -5.05
N MET A 191 -4.06 14.41 -4.22
CA MET A 191 -2.96 13.49 -4.50
C MET A 191 -3.44 12.03 -4.48
N ALA A 192 -4.70 11.79 -4.86
CA ALA A 192 -5.29 10.47 -4.80
C ALA A 192 -4.53 9.40 -5.60
N PRO A 193 -4.05 9.64 -6.84
CA PRO A 193 -3.22 8.68 -7.56
C PRO A 193 -1.96 8.28 -6.78
N PHE A 194 -1.23 9.23 -6.21
CA PHE A 194 -0.05 8.98 -5.40
C PHE A 194 -0.36 8.01 -4.24
N TRP A 195 -1.37 8.32 -3.42
CA TRP A 195 -1.74 7.51 -2.26
C TRP A 195 -2.35 6.16 -2.64
N ILE A 196 -3.12 6.09 -3.75
CA ILE A 196 -3.62 4.81 -4.26
C ILE A 196 -2.47 3.87 -4.61
N PHE A 197 -1.40 4.37 -5.21
CA PHE A 197 -0.23 3.56 -5.51
C PHE A 197 0.57 3.21 -4.25
N VAL A 198 0.80 4.16 -3.33
CA VAL A 198 1.52 3.88 -2.07
C VAL A 198 0.89 2.70 -1.33
N TYR A 199 -0.40 2.78 -1.04
CA TYR A 199 -1.10 1.74 -0.29
C TYR A 199 -1.42 0.51 -1.15
N GLY A 200 -1.86 0.71 -2.38
CA GLY A 200 -2.22 -0.39 -3.28
C GLY A 200 -1.08 -1.37 -3.55
N LEU A 201 0.17 -0.90 -3.64
CA LEU A 201 1.33 -1.75 -3.86
C LEU A 201 1.63 -2.67 -2.67
N MET A 202 1.31 -2.26 -1.43
CA MET A 202 1.49 -3.12 -0.24
C MET A 202 0.70 -4.42 -0.32
N ILE A 203 -0.40 -4.43 -1.06
CA ILE A 203 -1.33 -5.57 -1.10
C ILE A 203 -1.46 -6.23 -2.48
N PHE A 204 -1.05 -5.54 -3.56
CA PHE A 204 -1.22 -6.03 -4.94
C PHE A 204 -0.53 -7.36 -5.18
N LEU A 205 0.75 -7.43 -4.86
CA LEU A 205 1.55 -8.62 -5.10
C LEU A 205 1.13 -9.81 -4.20
N PRO A 206 0.84 -9.63 -2.90
CA PRO A 206 0.21 -10.65 -2.07
C PRO A 206 -1.12 -11.16 -2.64
N ALA A 207 -2.01 -10.27 -3.09
CA ALA A 207 -3.29 -10.65 -3.71
C ALA A 207 -3.10 -11.40 -5.03
N TYR A 208 -2.12 -10.99 -5.85
CA TYR A 208 -1.75 -11.69 -7.07
C TYR A 208 -1.20 -13.10 -6.79
N SER A 209 -0.49 -13.26 -5.68
CA SER A 209 0.14 -14.53 -5.27
C SER A 209 -0.82 -15.44 -4.49
N PHE A 210 -1.96 -14.92 -4.04
CA PHE A 210 -2.94 -15.68 -3.28
C PHE A 210 -3.50 -16.84 -4.13
N PRO A 211 -3.41 -18.09 -3.66
CA PRO A 211 -3.94 -19.22 -4.40
C PRO A 211 -5.46 -19.09 -4.50
N GLY A 212 -5.98 -19.22 -5.74
CA GLY A 212 -7.42 -19.18 -5.98
C GLY A 212 -8.12 -20.30 -5.19
N ASN A 213 -9.12 -19.94 -4.39
CA ASN A 213 -10.00 -20.90 -3.76
C ASN A 213 -11.11 -21.27 -4.74
N ASN A 214 -11.17 -22.54 -5.15
CA ASN A 214 -12.19 -23.03 -6.07
C ASN A 214 -13.62 -22.84 -5.53
N ASN A 215 -13.78 -22.86 -4.21
CA ASN A 215 -15.07 -22.69 -3.52
C ASN A 215 -15.42 -21.21 -3.26
N ALA A 216 -14.54 -20.26 -3.58
CA ALA A 216 -14.84 -18.85 -3.40
C ALA A 216 -15.88 -18.37 -4.42
N HIS A 217 -16.77 -17.49 -3.96
CA HIS A 217 -17.83 -16.91 -4.78
C HIS A 217 -17.37 -15.64 -5.50
N SER A 218 -18.02 -15.27 -6.59
CA SER A 218 -17.81 -13.96 -7.21
C SER A 218 -18.31 -12.86 -6.28
N PRO A 219 -17.54 -11.77 -6.07
CA PRO A 219 -17.99 -10.68 -5.23
C PRO A 219 -19.21 -9.99 -5.85
N ARG A 220 -20.22 -9.68 -5.03
CA ARG A 220 -21.35 -8.85 -5.39
C ARG A 220 -21.00 -7.38 -5.14
N TRP A 221 -21.77 -6.45 -5.70
CA TRP A 221 -21.49 -5.01 -5.61
C TRP A 221 -21.30 -4.50 -4.16
N PHE A 222 -22.05 -5.03 -3.19
CA PHE A 222 -21.97 -4.61 -1.79
C PHE A 222 -20.72 -5.11 -1.05
N HIS A 223 -19.99 -6.11 -1.59
CA HIS A 223 -18.72 -6.54 -1.00
C HIS A 223 -17.59 -5.51 -1.19
N TYR A 224 -17.71 -4.61 -2.17
CA TYR A 224 -16.72 -3.55 -2.39
C TYR A 224 -16.74 -2.49 -1.29
N PRO A 225 -17.88 -1.83 -0.99
CA PRO A 225 -17.97 -0.92 0.16
C PRO A 225 -17.74 -1.65 1.49
N PHE A 226 -18.14 -2.92 1.62
CA PHE A 226 -17.87 -3.72 2.80
C PHE A 226 -16.36 -3.93 3.02
N ALA A 227 -15.57 -4.14 1.96
CA ALA A 227 -14.11 -4.26 2.06
C ALA A 227 -13.49 -2.95 2.57
N ILE A 228 -13.95 -1.80 2.07
CA ILE A 228 -13.49 -0.48 2.54
C ILE A 228 -13.87 -0.28 4.02
N GLY A 229 -15.15 -0.44 4.36
CA GLY A 229 -15.64 -0.22 5.72
C GLY A 229 -15.02 -1.18 6.75
N GLY A 230 -14.85 -2.46 6.37
CA GLY A 230 -14.20 -3.46 7.22
C GLY A 230 -12.74 -3.11 7.52
N CYS A 231 -12.00 -2.63 6.53
CA CYS A 231 -10.64 -2.15 6.72
C CYS A 231 -10.57 -0.93 7.64
N ILE A 232 -11.45 0.06 7.44
CA ILE A 232 -11.51 1.25 8.30
C ILE A 232 -11.80 0.86 9.74
N LEU A 233 -12.79 -0.01 9.97
CA LEU A 233 -13.14 -0.47 11.32
C LEU A 233 -12.00 -1.23 11.99
N ALA A 234 -11.32 -2.11 11.26
CA ALA A 234 -10.19 -2.87 11.79
C ALA A 234 -9.01 -1.96 12.15
N SER A 235 -8.70 -0.99 11.28
CA SER A 235 -7.65 0.01 11.51
C SER A 235 -8.00 0.92 12.69
N ALA A 236 -9.23 1.43 12.77
CA ALA A 236 -9.69 2.26 13.87
C ALA A 236 -9.64 1.53 15.22
N ALA A 237 -10.06 0.26 15.27
CA ALA A 237 -9.96 -0.55 16.48
C ALA A 237 -8.50 -0.72 16.92
N ALA A 238 -7.59 -0.98 16.01
CA ALA A 238 -6.16 -1.08 16.32
C ALA A 238 -5.60 0.27 16.80
N ALA A 239 -5.95 1.37 16.15
CA ALA A 239 -5.52 2.72 16.57
C ALA A 239 -5.99 3.05 17.99
N ILE A 240 -7.24 2.71 18.35
CA ILE A 240 -7.75 2.88 19.72
C ILE A 240 -6.93 2.06 20.71
N VAL A 241 -6.63 0.78 20.40
CA VAL A 241 -5.82 -0.07 21.29
C VAL A 241 -4.42 0.53 21.48
N VAL A 242 -3.77 0.96 20.41
CA VAL A 242 -2.45 1.61 20.48
C VAL A 242 -2.53 2.87 21.34
N GLN A 243 -3.54 3.72 21.14
CA GLN A 243 -3.71 4.94 21.91
C GLN A 243 -3.92 4.68 23.41
N LEU A 244 -4.67 3.62 23.75
CA LEU A 244 -4.86 3.23 25.15
C LEU A 244 -3.60 2.67 25.82
N LEU A 245 -2.78 1.97 25.05
CA LEU A 245 -1.52 1.38 25.55
C LEU A 245 -0.37 2.40 25.63
N THR A 246 -0.41 3.44 24.80
CA THR A 246 0.67 4.42 24.67
C THR A 246 0.17 5.86 24.71
N PRO A 247 -0.58 6.26 25.76
CA PRO A 247 -1.25 7.57 25.81
C PRO A 247 -0.28 8.76 25.82
N HIS A 248 0.99 8.54 26.15
CA HIS A 248 2.05 9.55 26.20
C HIS A 248 2.80 9.72 24.86
N LEU A 249 2.60 8.83 23.91
CA LEU A 249 3.22 8.93 22.60
C LEU A 249 2.35 9.74 21.64
N PRO A 250 2.96 10.47 20.71
CA PRO A 250 2.20 11.11 19.63
C PRO A 250 1.57 10.05 18.74
N HIS A 251 0.24 10.07 18.63
CA HIS A 251 -0.53 9.13 17.84
C HIS A 251 -0.98 9.72 16.51
N PHE A 252 -1.36 8.85 15.59
CA PHE A 252 -1.96 9.20 14.31
C PHE A 252 -3.13 10.17 14.54
N GLY A 253 -3.09 11.37 13.92
CA GLY A 253 -4.10 12.41 14.09
C GLY A 253 -3.96 13.24 15.37
N SER A 254 -3.04 12.93 16.30
CA SER A 254 -2.63 13.92 17.27
C SER A 254 -1.93 15.06 16.50
N THR A 255 -2.37 16.28 16.72
CA THR A 255 -1.74 17.50 16.19
C THR A 255 -0.33 17.69 16.76
N LEU A 256 0.53 16.71 16.60
CA LEU A 256 1.94 16.93 16.53
C LEU A 256 2.18 17.67 15.24
N ALA A 257 1.53 18.72 15.43
CA ALA A 257 2.18 19.97 15.43
C ALA A 257 3.14 20.04 14.26
N PHE A 258 2.58 20.31 13.09
CA PHE A 258 3.26 21.34 12.31
C PHE A 258 3.62 22.43 13.34
N PRO A 259 4.90 22.72 13.62
CA PRO A 259 5.21 23.83 14.48
C PRO A 259 4.39 25.01 13.95
N LYS A 260 3.51 25.56 14.79
CA LYS A 260 2.82 26.80 14.46
C LYS A 260 3.92 27.72 13.98
N SER A 261 3.86 28.14 12.72
CA SER A 261 4.80 29.09 12.17
C SER A 261 4.94 30.20 13.20
N ALA A 262 6.12 30.30 13.80
CA ALA A 262 6.47 31.49 14.57
C ALA A 262 6.37 32.65 13.56
N ASN A 263 5.29 33.43 13.71
CA ASN A 263 5.11 34.69 13.01
C ASN A 263 6.25 35.64 13.40
#